data_3dff2938db31f3501af94b06b8ef9754
#
_entry.id   3dff2938db31f3501af94b06b8ef9754
#
_cell.length_a   1.000
_cell.length_b   1.000
_cell.length_c   1.000
_cell.angle_alpha   90.00
_cell.angle_beta   90.00
_cell.angle_gamma   90.00
#
_symmetry.space_group_name_H-M   'P 1'
#
loop_
_entity.id
_entity.type
_entity.pdbx_description
1 polymer ?
#
loop_
_entity_poly.entity_id
_entity_poly.type
_entity_poly.pdbx_seq_one_letter_code
_entity_poly.pdbx_strand_id
1 'polypeptide(L)'
;VLAAVKNGILQSKKANIRLPIFLKISPDIKKSALEKIVKIANKKKITGLIISNTTIDRNDNLSSKNFKEVGGLSGKPLFIKSTNILSMANKIIKKNNYSLHLIAVGGVYNSQTTYAKILCGASLVQLYTSLTYEGPLIGDKIIKGLLDLMKRDKITHFDQIRGTIDNPED
;
A
#
# COMPACT_ATOMS: atom_id res chain seq x y z
N VAL A 1 -11.70 17.93 -0.35
CA VAL A 1 -10.25 17.74 -0.50
C VAL A 1 -9.89 17.42 -1.95
N LEU A 2 -10.31 16.28 -2.55
CA LEU A 2 -9.92 15.87 -3.92
C LEU A 2 -10.30 16.91 -4.99
N ALA A 3 -11.44 17.60 -4.86
CA ALA A 3 -11.84 18.66 -5.79
C ALA A 3 -10.90 19.86 -5.71
N ALA A 4 -10.53 20.29 -4.49
CA ALA A 4 -9.59 21.40 -4.28
C ALA A 4 -8.20 21.09 -4.83
N VAL A 5 -7.66 19.88 -4.59
CA VAL A 5 -6.38 19.42 -5.14
C VAL A 5 -6.42 19.42 -6.67
N LYS A 6 -7.49 18.92 -7.28
CA LYS A 6 -7.67 18.96 -8.75
C LYS A 6 -7.73 20.37 -9.29
N ASN A 7 -8.45 21.27 -8.62
CA ASN A 7 -8.53 22.67 -9.04
C ASN A 7 -7.15 23.34 -8.95
N GLY A 8 -6.36 23.10 -7.89
CA GLY A 8 -5.00 23.58 -7.78
C GLY A 8 -4.10 23.09 -8.91
N ILE A 9 -4.19 21.78 -9.24
CA ILE A 9 -3.45 21.19 -10.37
C ILE A 9 -3.92 21.75 -11.71
N LEU A 10 -5.22 22.00 -11.87
CA LEU A 10 -5.78 22.62 -13.09
C LEU A 10 -5.33 24.07 -13.26
N GLN A 11 -5.18 24.82 -12.17
CA GLN A 11 -4.64 26.19 -12.18
C GLN A 11 -3.14 26.21 -12.47
N SER A 12 -2.38 25.17 -12.09
CA SER A 12 -0.98 25.03 -12.43
C SER A 12 -0.73 24.66 -13.91
N LYS A 13 -1.76 24.46 -14.70
CA LYS A 13 -1.74 24.08 -16.13
C LYS A 13 -1.18 25.11 -17.10
N LYS A 14 -0.44 26.09 -16.64
CA LYS A 14 0.43 26.87 -17.55
C LYS A 14 1.54 26.03 -18.21
N ALA A 15 1.80 24.83 -17.70
CA ALA A 15 2.62 23.83 -18.35
C ALA A 15 1.75 22.59 -18.62
N ASN A 16 1.71 22.07 -19.82
CA ASN A 16 1.00 20.87 -20.29
C ASN A 16 1.34 19.56 -19.54
N ILE A 17 1.61 19.62 -18.21
CA ILE A 17 2.07 18.53 -17.37
C ILE A 17 0.88 17.94 -16.63
N ARG A 18 0.54 16.69 -16.95
CA ARG A 18 -0.44 15.91 -16.20
C ARG A 18 0.25 15.21 -15.03
N LEU A 19 0.19 15.83 -13.86
CA LEU A 19 0.76 15.25 -12.64
C LEU A 19 -0.07 14.03 -12.17
N PRO A 20 0.58 12.92 -11.79
CA PRO A 20 -0.09 11.80 -11.16
C PRO A 20 -0.55 12.17 -9.75
N ILE A 21 -1.78 11.78 -9.39
CA ILE A 21 -2.37 12.03 -8.08
C ILE A 21 -2.60 10.69 -7.39
N PHE A 22 -2.07 10.54 -6.19
CA PHE A 22 -2.29 9.38 -5.33
C PHE A 22 -3.05 9.79 -4.07
N LEU A 23 -4.06 9.00 -3.69
CA LEU A 23 -4.83 9.20 -2.46
C LEU A 23 -4.35 8.21 -1.41
N LYS A 24 -3.81 8.71 -0.29
CA LYS A 24 -3.45 7.87 0.86
C LYS A 24 -4.63 7.70 1.78
N ILE A 25 -4.92 6.44 2.17
CA ILE A 25 -6.08 6.09 2.98
C ILE A 25 -5.67 5.42 4.30
N SER A 26 -6.55 5.50 5.30
CA SER A 26 -6.38 4.82 6.59
C SER A 26 -6.62 3.32 6.44
N PRO A 27 -5.94 2.47 7.23
CA PRO A 27 -6.24 1.04 7.31
C PRO A 27 -7.48 0.75 8.19
N ASP A 28 -8.00 1.76 8.91
CA ASP A 28 -9.12 1.62 9.86
C ASP A 28 -10.49 1.84 9.20
N ILE A 29 -10.55 1.76 7.89
CA ILE A 29 -11.79 1.96 7.12
C ILE A 29 -12.58 0.67 6.98
N LYS A 30 -13.92 0.78 7.01
CA LYS A 30 -14.82 -0.34 6.75
C LYS A 30 -14.83 -0.69 5.25
N LYS A 31 -15.11 -1.94 4.92
CA LYS A 31 -15.19 -2.43 3.52
C LYS A 31 -16.11 -1.57 2.65
N SER A 32 -17.29 -1.20 3.13
CA SER A 32 -18.24 -0.35 2.40
C SER A 32 -17.69 1.05 2.10
N ALA A 33 -16.88 1.61 3.00
CA ALA A 33 -16.19 2.89 2.77
C ALA A 33 -15.07 2.73 1.74
N LEU A 34 -14.29 1.63 1.80
CA LEU A 34 -13.26 1.33 0.81
C LEU A 34 -13.85 1.23 -0.60
N GLU A 35 -14.97 0.53 -0.79
CA GLU A 35 -15.66 0.41 -2.07
C GLU A 35 -16.05 1.79 -2.63
N LYS A 36 -16.61 2.67 -1.80
CA LYS A 36 -16.94 4.04 -2.18
C LYS A 36 -15.72 4.85 -2.57
N ILE A 37 -14.63 4.75 -1.79
CA ILE A 37 -13.36 5.45 -2.07
C ILE A 37 -12.78 5.02 -3.41
N VAL A 38 -12.66 3.71 -3.67
CA VAL A 38 -12.13 3.15 -4.92
C VAL A 38 -12.98 3.64 -6.11
N LYS A 39 -14.31 3.55 -6.01
CA LYS A 39 -15.24 4.02 -7.06
C LYS A 39 -15.07 5.52 -7.34
N ILE A 40 -14.99 6.35 -6.29
CA ILE A 40 -14.82 7.80 -6.44
C ILE A 40 -13.44 8.13 -7.02
N ALA A 41 -12.37 7.46 -6.56
CA ALA A 41 -11.02 7.64 -7.06
C ALA A 41 -10.96 7.36 -8.58
N ASN A 42 -11.53 6.24 -9.02
CA ASN A 42 -11.61 5.91 -10.44
C ASN A 42 -12.44 6.95 -11.23
N LYS A 43 -13.65 7.29 -10.76
CA LYS A 43 -14.51 8.32 -11.39
C LYS A 43 -13.79 9.67 -11.52
N LYS A 44 -12.95 10.03 -10.54
CA LYS A 44 -12.19 11.28 -10.53
C LYS A 44 -10.85 11.16 -11.26
N LYS A 45 -10.55 10.04 -11.91
CA LYS A 45 -9.29 9.80 -12.64
C LYS A 45 -8.06 10.05 -11.75
N ILE A 46 -8.10 9.59 -10.49
CA ILE A 46 -6.94 9.54 -9.61
C ILE A 46 -6.00 8.45 -10.14
N THR A 47 -4.70 8.66 -10.06
CA THR A 47 -3.70 7.72 -10.59
C THR A 47 -3.67 6.42 -9.79
N GLY A 48 -3.82 6.52 -8.46
CA GLY A 48 -3.85 5.34 -7.61
C GLY A 48 -4.09 5.64 -6.14
N LEU A 49 -4.04 4.58 -5.33
CA LEU A 49 -4.21 4.65 -3.88
C LEU A 49 -2.91 4.25 -3.19
N ILE A 50 -2.58 4.95 -2.09
CA ILE A 50 -1.52 4.55 -1.17
C ILE A 50 -2.19 3.89 0.04
N ILE A 51 -1.92 2.60 0.26
CA ILE A 51 -2.49 1.77 1.30
C ILE A 51 -1.38 1.20 2.17
N SER A 52 -1.20 1.69 3.42
CA SER A 52 -2.10 2.57 4.15
C SER A 52 -1.36 3.63 4.95
N ASN A 53 -2.10 4.49 5.66
CA ASN A 53 -1.58 5.27 6.76
C ASN A 53 -1.38 4.36 8.00
N THR A 54 -0.94 4.91 9.12
CA THR A 54 -0.87 4.25 10.42
C THR A 54 -2.28 3.91 10.94
N THR A 55 -2.38 2.97 11.90
CA THR A 55 -3.64 2.58 12.53
C THR A 55 -3.75 3.15 13.96
N ILE A 56 -4.95 3.50 14.37
CA ILE A 56 -5.27 3.80 15.78
C ILE A 56 -5.64 2.56 16.58
N ASP A 57 -5.82 1.44 15.88
CA ASP A 57 -6.11 0.16 16.49
C ASP A 57 -4.90 -0.39 17.25
N ARG A 58 -5.15 -0.98 18.41
CA ARG A 58 -4.13 -1.60 19.26
C ARG A 58 -4.53 -3.03 19.52
N ASN A 59 -3.71 -3.96 19.02
CA ASN A 59 -3.90 -5.37 19.34
C ASN A 59 -3.24 -5.73 20.69
N ASP A 60 -3.73 -6.78 21.32
CA ASP A 60 -3.27 -7.23 22.64
C ASP A 60 -1.84 -7.77 22.66
N ASN A 61 -1.22 -7.96 21.49
CA ASN A 61 0.13 -8.50 21.33
C ASN A 61 1.24 -7.44 21.40
N LEU A 62 0.90 -6.18 21.73
CA LEU A 62 1.88 -5.11 21.85
C LEU A 62 2.56 -5.17 23.23
N SER A 63 3.84 -5.48 23.25
CA SER A 63 4.65 -5.58 24.49
C SER A 63 5.33 -4.28 24.91
N SER A 64 5.23 -3.22 24.13
CA SER A 64 5.85 -1.92 24.42
C SER A 64 5.20 -1.23 25.61
N LYS A 65 5.99 -0.62 26.50
CA LYS A 65 5.48 0.22 27.60
C LYS A 65 4.63 1.40 27.09
N ASN A 66 4.89 1.83 25.86
CA ASN A 66 4.25 2.99 25.22
C ASN A 66 3.05 2.59 24.34
N PHE A 67 2.52 1.37 24.46
CA PHE A 67 1.43 0.91 23.58
C PHE A 67 0.12 1.71 23.73
N LYS A 68 -0.05 2.42 24.87
CA LYS A 68 -1.22 3.29 25.15
C LYS A 68 -1.06 4.72 24.66
N GLU A 69 0.12 5.11 24.14
CA GLU A 69 0.32 6.47 23.68
C GLU A 69 -0.63 6.84 22.53
N VAL A 70 -1.07 8.10 22.55
CA VAL A 70 -1.90 8.66 21.48
C VAL A 70 -1.07 8.80 20.22
N GLY A 71 -1.59 8.30 19.09
CA GLY A 71 -0.91 8.37 17.78
C GLY A 71 -1.21 7.17 16.91
N GLY A 72 -0.56 7.12 15.76
CA GLY A 72 -0.70 6.04 14.81
C GLY A 72 0.34 4.94 15.03
N LEU A 73 -0.10 3.69 15.17
CA LEU A 73 0.76 2.53 15.20
C LEU A 73 1.28 2.21 13.79
N SER A 74 2.60 2.02 13.66
CA SER A 74 3.30 1.67 12.42
C SER A 74 4.19 0.43 12.62
N GLY A 75 4.98 0.07 11.61
CA GLY A 75 5.92 -1.05 11.67
C GLY A 75 5.25 -2.42 11.55
N LYS A 76 5.93 -3.45 12.02
CA LYS A 76 5.52 -4.87 11.87
C LYS A 76 4.05 -5.13 12.26
N PRO A 77 3.52 -4.60 13.36
CA PRO A 77 2.13 -4.85 13.77
C PRO A 77 1.08 -4.41 12.74
N LEU A 78 1.43 -3.45 11.85
CA LEU A 78 0.52 -2.95 10.83
C LEU A 78 0.46 -3.86 9.59
N PHE A 79 1.36 -4.84 9.44
CA PHE A 79 1.51 -5.62 8.21
C PHE A 79 0.21 -6.27 7.75
N ILE A 80 -0.38 -7.13 8.58
CA ILE A 80 -1.60 -7.90 8.23
C ILE A 80 -2.75 -6.95 7.91
N LYS A 81 -3.01 -5.96 8.78
CA LYS A 81 -4.12 -5.03 8.58
C LYS A 81 -4.00 -4.24 7.27
N SER A 82 -2.82 -3.67 7.00
CA SER A 82 -2.59 -2.88 5.78
C SER A 82 -2.61 -3.75 4.52
N THR A 83 -2.17 -5.01 4.61
CA THR A 83 -2.18 -5.95 3.48
C THR A 83 -3.59 -6.43 3.17
N ASN A 84 -4.42 -6.66 4.18
CA ASN A 84 -5.84 -7.01 4.00
C ASN A 84 -6.62 -5.89 3.28
N ILE A 85 -6.42 -4.63 3.66
CA ILE A 85 -7.04 -3.48 2.97
C ILE A 85 -6.53 -3.37 1.53
N LEU A 86 -5.24 -3.62 1.29
CA LEU A 86 -4.63 -3.64 -0.04
C LEU A 86 -5.28 -4.70 -0.94
N SER A 87 -5.37 -5.94 -0.46
CA SER A 87 -6.01 -7.05 -1.17
C SER A 87 -7.48 -6.76 -1.47
N MET A 88 -8.24 -6.27 -0.48
CA MET A 88 -9.64 -5.87 -0.71
C MET A 88 -9.76 -4.77 -1.79
N ALA A 89 -8.87 -3.78 -1.80
CA ALA A 89 -8.86 -2.75 -2.83
C ALA A 89 -8.55 -3.35 -4.20
N ASN A 90 -7.57 -4.25 -4.29
CA ASN A 90 -7.23 -4.96 -5.52
C ASN A 90 -8.43 -5.76 -6.09
N LYS A 91 -9.14 -6.51 -5.23
CA LYS A 91 -10.37 -7.23 -5.62
C LYS A 91 -11.43 -6.29 -6.20
N ILE A 92 -11.67 -5.15 -5.56
CA ILE A 92 -12.65 -4.16 -6.04
C ILE A 92 -12.22 -3.60 -7.39
N ILE A 93 -10.94 -3.27 -7.56
CA ILE A 93 -10.37 -2.74 -8.81
C ILE A 93 -10.54 -3.76 -9.93
N LYS A 94 -10.13 -5.02 -9.71
CA LYS A 94 -10.25 -6.10 -10.69
C LYS A 94 -11.70 -6.37 -11.07
N LYS A 95 -12.57 -6.55 -10.07
CA LYS A 95 -14.00 -6.83 -10.29
C LYS A 95 -14.70 -5.80 -11.16
N ASN A 96 -14.31 -4.54 -11.05
CA ASN A 96 -14.95 -3.42 -11.76
C ASN A 96 -14.14 -2.94 -12.96
N ASN A 97 -13.01 -3.59 -13.28
CA ASN A 97 -12.10 -3.20 -14.34
C ASN A 97 -11.66 -1.73 -14.27
N TYR A 98 -11.33 -1.26 -13.05
CA TYR A 98 -10.87 0.10 -12.81
C TYR A 98 -9.38 0.24 -13.11
N SER A 99 -8.99 1.42 -13.61
CA SER A 99 -7.58 1.76 -13.89
C SER A 99 -6.98 2.56 -12.74
N LEU A 100 -6.63 1.87 -11.64
CA LEU A 100 -6.02 2.45 -10.45
C LEU A 100 -4.78 1.64 -10.04
N HIS A 101 -3.67 2.33 -9.81
CA HIS A 101 -2.48 1.71 -9.24
C HIS A 101 -2.57 1.63 -7.72
N LEU A 102 -1.99 0.58 -7.14
CA LEU A 102 -1.90 0.41 -5.70
C LEU A 102 -0.44 0.56 -5.26
N ILE A 103 -0.21 1.46 -4.32
CA ILE A 103 1.07 1.61 -3.62
C ILE A 103 0.89 1.08 -2.21
N ALA A 104 1.60 0.01 -1.87
CA ALA A 104 1.52 -0.59 -0.54
C ALA A 104 2.48 0.09 0.44
N VAL A 105 2.00 0.32 1.66
CA VAL A 105 2.83 0.77 2.79
C VAL A 105 2.24 0.28 4.11
N GLY A 106 3.12 0.00 5.06
CA GLY A 106 2.77 -0.50 6.40
C GLY A 106 3.22 -1.93 6.65
N GLY A 107 4.10 -2.10 7.61
CA GLY A 107 4.63 -3.39 8.04
C GLY A 107 5.64 -4.04 7.10
N VAL A 108 6.20 -3.30 6.17
CA VAL A 108 7.26 -3.79 5.27
C VAL A 108 8.60 -3.71 5.99
N TYR A 109 9.30 -4.85 6.13
CA TYR A 109 10.59 -4.93 6.81
C TYR A 109 11.57 -5.95 6.23
N ASN A 110 11.17 -6.72 5.23
CA ASN A 110 12.02 -7.68 4.52
C ASN A 110 11.45 -7.98 3.12
N SER A 111 12.14 -8.82 2.36
CA SER A 111 11.72 -9.25 1.02
C SER A 111 10.42 -10.03 1.03
N GLN A 112 10.17 -10.89 2.02
CA GLN A 112 8.96 -11.70 2.14
C GLN A 112 7.72 -10.81 2.31
N THR A 113 7.79 -9.83 3.23
CA THR A 113 6.67 -8.89 3.44
C THR A 113 6.46 -7.97 2.23
N THR A 114 7.52 -7.63 1.50
CA THR A 114 7.42 -6.88 0.24
C THR A 114 6.77 -7.72 -0.85
N TYR A 115 7.19 -8.98 -0.98
CA TYR A 115 6.66 -9.93 -1.95
C TYR A 115 5.17 -10.20 -1.72
N ALA A 116 4.77 -10.42 -0.47
CA ALA A 116 3.35 -10.58 -0.11
C ALA A 116 2.50 -9.36 -0.50
N LYS A 117 3.02 -8.14 -0.34
CA LYS A 117 2.34 -6.92 -0.83
C LYS A 117 2.13 -6.94 -2.35
N ILE A 118 3.12 -7.40 -3.11
CA ILE A 118 3.03 -7.52 -4.57
C ILE A 118 1.99 -8.58 -4.93
N LEU A 119 2.05 -9.75 -4.31
CA LEU A 119 1.06 -10.82 -4.49
C LEU A 119 -0.37 -10.33 -4.19
N CYS A 120 -0.57 -9.46 -3.20
CA CYS A 120 -1.86 -8.84 -2.85
C CYS A 120 -2.25 -7.65 -3.75
N GLY A 121 -1.45 -7.30 -4.78
CA GLY A 121 -1.84 -6.34 -5.81
C GLY A 121 -1.05 -5.02 -5.83
N ALA A 122 0.01 -4.88 -5.05
CA ALA A 122 0.83 -3.68 -5.07
C ALA A 122 1.62 -3.53 -6.38
N SER A 123 1.55 -2.35 -6.99
CA SER A 123 2.43 -1.95 -8.09
C SER A 123 3.77 -1.41 -7.58
N LEU A 124 3.75 -0.76 -6.43
CA LEU A 124 4.92 -0.21 -5.75
C LEU A 124 4.79 -0.46 -4.24
N VAL A 125 5.92 -0.51 -3.55
CA VAL A 125 5.97 -0.70 -2.10
C VAL A 125 6.79 0.41 -1.46
N GLN A 126 6.27 0.98 -0.38
CA GLN A 126 6.94 1.98 0.45
C GLN A 126 7.24 1.38 1.83
N LEU A 127 8.34 1.81 2.42
CA LEU A 127 8.71 1.50 3.80
C LEU A 127 9.12 2.77 4.54
N TYR A 128 8.97 2.77 5.87
CA TYR A 128 9.42 3.88 6.72
C TYR A 128 10.01 3.35 8.03
N THR A 129 9.19 2.76 8.91
CA THR A 129 9.60 2.33 10.26
C THR A 129 10.79 1.37 10.24
N SER A 130 10.84 0.43 9.30
CA SER A 130 11.95 -0.50 9.15
C SER A 130 13.27 0.18 8.78
N LEU A 131 13.23 1.32 8.09
CA LEU A 131 14.42 2.11 7.81
C LEU A 131 15.09 2.63 9.10
N THR A 132 14.29 2.98 10.10
CA THR A 132 14.77 3.44 11.41
C THR A 132 15.49 2.32 12.17
N TYR A 133 14.99 1.07 12.08
CA TYR A 133 15.56 -0.07 12.81
C TYR A 133 16.69 -0.78 12.06
N GLU A 134 16.58 -0.91 10.74
CA GLU A 134 17.50 -1.70 9.90
C GLU A 134 18.55 -0.82 9.17
N GLY A 135 18.36 0.49 9.21
CA GLY A 135 19.24 1.45 8.55
C GLY A 135 19.03 1.56 7.03
N PRO A 136 19.83 2.42 6.38
CA PRO A 136 19.61 2.80 4.97
C PRO A 136 19.81 1.65 3.97
N LEU A 137 20.53 0.60 4.34
CA LEU A 137 20.78 -0.56 3.47
C LEU A 137 19.61 -1.53 3.39
N ILE A 138 18.50 -1.29 4.12
CA ILE A 138 17.34 -2.19 4.08
C ILE A 138 16.75 -2.31 2.66
N GLY A 139 16.75 -1.25 1.89
CA GLY A 139 16.27 -1.27 0.50
C GLY A 139 17.03 -2.26 -0.36
N ASP A 140 18.35 -2.23 -0.26
CA ASP A 140 19.24 -3.16 -0.98
C ASP A 140 19.04 -4.62 -0.54
N LYS A 141 18.92 -4.87 0.77
CA LYS A 141 18.61 -6.21 1.32
C LYS A 141 17.26 -6.74 0.79
N ILE A 142 16.23 -5.88 0.75
CA ILE A 142 14.91 -6.25 0.23
C ILE A 142 15.00 -6.60 -1.26
N ILE A 143 15.67 -5.78 -2.07
CA ILE A 143 15.80 -6.01 -3.51
C ILE A 143 16.54 -7.34 -3.79
N LYS A 144 17.65 -7.60 -3.11
CA LYS A 144 18.37 -8.87 -3.23
C LYS A 144 17.47 -10.07 -2.91
N GLY A 145 16.76 -10.02 -1.78
CA GLY A 145 15.86 -11.09 -1.40
C GLY A 145 14.65 -11.24 -2.36
N LEU A 146 14.16 -10.15 -2.97
CA LEU A 146 13.13 -10.21 -3.99
C LEU A 146 13.63 -10.94 -5.25
N LEU A 147 14.89 -10.70 -5.67
CA LEU A 147 15.48 -11.43 -6.80
C LEU A 147 15.58 -12.94 -6.52
N ASP A 148 15.90 -13.33 -5.29
CA ASP A 148 15.93 -14.75 -4.90
C ASP A 148 14.53 -15.37 -4.91
N LEU A 149 13.50 -14.64 -4.44
CA LEU A 149 12.11 -15.08 -4.51
C LEU A 149 11.64 -15.21 -5.96
N MET A 150 12.00 -14.27 -6.83
CA MET A 150 11.69 -14.36 -8.27
C MET A 150 12.33 -15.58 -8.92
N LYS A 151 13.59 -15.89 -8.60
CA LYS A 151 14.27 -17.11 -9.09
C LYS A 151 13.58 -18.38 -8.59
N ARG A 152 13.24 -18.43 -7.30
CA ARG A 152 12.51 -19.55 -6.70
C ARG A 152 11.20 -19.84 -7.44
N ASP A 153 10.43 -18.78 -7.72
CA ASP A 153 9.11 -18.88 -8.33
C ASP A 153 9.15 -18.86 -9.87
N LYS A 154 10.36 -18.84 -10.44
CA LYS A 154 10.61 -18.85 -11.90
C LYS A 154 9.89 -17.73 -12.65
N ILE A 155 9.81 -16.55 -12.05
CA ILE A 155 9.23 -15.36 -12.67
C ILE A 155 10.32 -14.38 -13.11
N THR A 156 10.06 -13.67 -14.19
CA THR A 156 10.96 -12.65 -14.75
C THR A 156 10.46 -11.22 -14.50
N HIS A 157 9.17 -11.06 -14.18
CA HIS A 157 8.56 -9.77 -13.93
C HIS A 157 7.45 -9.88 -12.87
N PHE A 158 7.35 -8.90 -11.98
CA PHE A 158 6.34 -8.90 -10.91
C PHE A 158 4.89 -8.83 -11.42
N ASP A 159 4.65 -8.36 -12.65
CA ASP A 159 3.30 -8.36 -13.23
C ASP A 159 2.73 -9.77 -13.38
N GLN A 160 3.58 -10.80 -13.47
CA GLN A 160 3.16 -12.21 -13.55
C GLN A 160 2.47 -12.70 -12.27
N ILE A 161 2.79 -12.07 -11.14
CA ILE A 161 2.29 -12.49 -9.82
C ILE A 161 1.48 -11.41 -9.10
N ARG A 162 1.39 -10.20 -9.66
CA ARG A 162 0.70 -9.09 -9.01
C ARG A 162 -0.78 -9.40 -8.81
N GLY A 163 -1.19 -9.43 -7.55
CA GLY A 163 -2.57 -9.65 -7.17
C GLY A 163 -3.07 -11.07 -7.40
N THR A 164 -2.21 -12.06 -7.34
CA THR A 164 -2.57 -13.49 -7.50
C THR A 164 -3.08 -14.12 -6.22
N ILE A 165 -2.80 -13.53 -5.05
CA ILE A 165 -3.33 -13.99 -3.77
C ILE A 165 -4.30 -12.98 -3.18
N ASP A 166 -5.21 -13.51 -2.39
CA ASP A 166 -6.32 -12.77 -1.79
C ASP A 166 -6.13 -12.51 -0.29
N ASN A 167 -5.25 -13.26 0.34
CA ASN A 167 -4.97 -13.17 1.77
C ASN A 167 -3.44 -13.14 1.96
N PRO A 168 -2.90 -12.21 2.79
CA PRO A 168 -1.47 -12.13 3.05
C PRO A 168 -0.88 -13.33 3.82
N GLU A 169 -1.74 -14.20 4.34
CA GLU A 169 -1.38 -15.41 5.09
C GLU A 169 -1.32 -16.65 4.19
N ASP A 170 -1.79 -16.55 2.93
CA ASP A 170 -1.66 -17.58 1.90
C ASP A 170 -0.23 -17.56 1.32
#